data_ca7e2ec6d93554914e855c2466284d02
#
_entry.id   ca7e2ec6d93554914e855c2466284d02
#
_cell.length_a   1.000
_cell.length_b   1.000
_cell.length_c   1.000
_cell.angle_alpha   90.00
_cell.angle_beta   90.00
_cell.angle_gamma   90.00
#
_symmetry.space_group_name_H-M   'P 1'
#
loop_
_entity.id
_entity.type
_entity.pdbx_description
1 polymer ?
#
loop_
_entity_poly.entity_id
_entity_poly.type
_entity_poly.pdbx_seq_one_letter_code
_entity_poly.pdbx_strand_id
1 'polypeptide(L)'
;NPFTYASSNSPTESAPHGVGSVWATMIWDLTWAFVDEYGFDPDTYNGTGGNNIAFQLIVDGLKLQQCNPGFVSGRDGILMADELANGGVNRCLIWETFAARGLGVAADQGSRFDRFDQVENFDVPAGPNCILAAGNFGDGLGANFTVFPNPTNGDVNIRTKINVGDVTIAIYDLNGRKVLSQDITLENIAIIGTAGLNTGIYIVNIEGENYTHTTKLIKE
;
A
#
# COMPACT_ATOMS: atom_id res chain seq x y z
N ASN A 1 -13.37 6.24 16.76
CA ASN A 1 -12.79 7.46 17.24
C ASN A 1 -12.87 8.52 16.13
N PRO A 2 -13.44 9.73 16.36
CA PRO A 2 -13.61 10.75 15.34
C PRO A 2 -12.39 11.66 15.12
N PHE A 3 -11.26 11.41 15.78
CA PHE A 3 -10.07 12.26 15.65
C PHE A 3 -9.52 12.29 14.23
N THR A 4 -9.30 13.52 13.74
CA THR A 4 -8.51 13.83 12.54
C THR A 4 -7.30 14.68 12.93
N TYR A 5 -6.45 15.01 11.98
CA TYR A 5 -5.28 15.85 12.24
C TYR A 5 -5.66 17.22 12.82
N ALA A 6 -6.76 17.83 12.35
CA ALA A 6 -7.26 19.09 12.93
C ALA A 6 -7.62 18.99 14.42
N SER A 7 -7.89 17.78 14.93
CA SER A 7 -8.14 17.61 16.38
C SER A 7 -6.94 17.99 17.23
N SER A 8 -5.71 17.93 16.68
CA SER A 8 -4.50 18.40 17.37
C SER A 8 -4.53 19.91 17.71
N ASN A 9 -5.27 20.70 16.91
CA ASN A 9 -5.44 22.15 17.13
C ASN A 9 -6.48 22.47 18.21
N SER A 10 -7.22 21.49 18.69
CA SER A 10 -8.29 21.73 19.67
C SER A 10 -7.72 22.19 21.01
N PRO A 11 -8.22 23.29 21.57
CA PRO A 11 -7.81 23.73 22.91
C PRO A 11 -8.28 22.80 24.02
N THR A 12 -9.26 21.93 23.73
CA THR A 12 -9.76 20.91 24.70
C THR A 12 -8.84 19.69 24.77
N GLU A 13 -8.03 19.45 23.72
CA GLU A 13 -7.06 18.38 23.73
C GLU A 13 -5.82 18.78 24.54
N SER A 14 -5.56 18.08 25.62
CA SER A 14 -4.41 18.39 26.48
C SER A 14 -3.08 18.06 25.81
N ALA A 15 -2.07 18.92 25.97
CA ALA A 15 -0.71 18.55 25.59
C ALA A 15 0.03 18.01 26.84
N PRO A 16 0.77 16.89 26.71
CA PRO A 16 1.01 16.11 25.50
C PRO A 16 -0.04 14.98 25.26
N HIS A 17 -0.87 14.63 26.24
CA HIS A 17 -1.67 13.40 26.23
C HIS A 17 -2.79 13.40 25.18
N GLY A 18 -3.60 14.46 25.11
CA GLY A 18 -4.69 14.57 24.12
C GLY A 18 -4.15 14.63 22.70
N VAL A 19 -3.12 15.45 22.46
CA VAL A 19 -2.45 15.52 21.15
C VAL A 19 -1.82 14.16 20.79
N GLY A 20 -1.19 13.49 21.77
CA GLY A 20 -0.66 12.14 21.58
C GLY A 20 -1.73 11.11 21.22
N SER A 21 -2.96 11.27 21.73
CA SER A 21 -4.08 10.38 21.39
C SER A 21 -4.52 10.53 19.92
N VAL A 22 -4.38 11.72 19.34
CA VAL A 22 -4.65 11.94 17.90
C VAL A 22 -3.63 11.14 17.06
N TRP A 23 -2.34 11.24 17.38
CA TRP A 23 -1.30 10.44 16.72
C TRP A 23 -1.51 8.95 16.92
N ALA A 24 -1.80 8.50 18.14
CA ALA A 24 -2.03 7.10 18.47
C ALA A 24 -3.21 6.52 17.66
N THR A 25 -4.25 7.31 17.39
CA THR A 25 -5.37 6.90 16.54
C THR A 25 -4.91 6.62 15.10
N MET A 26 -4.06 7.47 14.53
CA MET A 26 -3.52 7.27 13.18
C MET A 26 -2.65 6.01 13.11
N ILE A 27 -1.78 5.82 14.10
CA ILE A 27 -0.93 4.63 14.19
C ILE A 27 -1.75 3.34 14.40
N TRP A 28 -2.83 3.43 15.14
CA TRP A 28 -3.77 2.32 15.32
C TRP A 28 -4.44 1.92 14.00
N ASP A 29 -4.94 2.91 13.25
CA ASP A 29 -5.55 2.65 11.94
C ASP A 29 -4.53 2.09 10.96
N LEU A 30 -3.30 2.60 10.96
CA LEU A 30 -2.19 2.08 10.15
C LEU A 30 -1.91 0.61 10.49
N THR A 31 -1.85 0.26 11.77
CA THR A 31 -1.61 -1.12 12.21
C THR A 31 -2.70 -2.06 11.69
N TRP A 32 -3.97 -1.64 11.77
CA TRP A 32 -5.07 -2.45 11.26
C TRP A 32 -5.11 -2.51 9.74
N ALA A 33 -4.78 -1.45 9.03
CA ALA A 33 -4.65 -1.48 7.58
C ALA A 33 -3.61 -2.51 7.11
N PHE A 34 -2.48 -2.60 7.81
CA PHE A 34 -1.49 -3.64 7.55
C PHE A 34 -1.98 -5.05 7.93
N VAL A 35 -2.71 -5.19 9.02
CA VAL A 35 -3.33 -6.48 9.41
C VAL A 35 -4.36 -6.93 8.38
N ASP A 36 -5.16 -6.02 7.86
CA ASP A 36 -6.15 -6.32 6.82
C ASP A 36 -5.47 -6.76 5.50
N GLU A 37 -4.31 -6.18 5.17
CA GLU A 37 -3.56 -6.52 3.95
C GLU A 37 -2.74 -7.81 4.09
N TYR A 38 -2.02 -7.99 5.20
CA TYR A 38 -1.03 -9.07 5.38
C TYR A 38 -1.43 -10.13 6.40
N GLY A 39 -2.57 -9.97 7.08
CA GLY A 39 -3.00 -10.85 8.16
C GLY A 39 -2.33 -10.51 9.50
N PHE A 40 -2.88 -11.10 10.57
CA PHE A 40 -2.36 -10.95 11.93
C PHE A 40 -1.47 -12.14 12.30
N ASP A 41 -0.30 -11.86 12.90
CA ASP A 41 0.60 -12.86 13.45
C ASP A 41 0.69 -12.69 14.98
N PRO A 42 0.38 -13.72 15.78
CA PRO A 42 0.47 -13.64 17.23
C PRO A 42 1.90 -13.60 17.79
N ASP A 43 2.89 -14.01 17.00
CA ASP A 43 4.30 -13.85 17.40
C ASP A 43 4.77 -12.41 17.12
N THR A 44 4.65 -11.57 18.13
CA THR A 44 4.97 -10.14 18.02
C THR A 44 6.43 -9.86 17.68
N TYR A 45 7.35 -10.77 18.02
CA TYR A 45 8.80 -10.55 17.87
C TYR A 45 9.40 -11.16 16.60
N ASN A 46 8.95 -12.35 16.22
CA ASN A 46 9.53 -13.08 15.09
C ASN A 46 8.51 -13.32 13.97
N GLY A 47 7.27 -12.86 14.16
CA GLY A 47 6.21 -12.99 13.18
C GLY A 47 6.42 -12.10 11.96
N THR A 48 5.65 -12.39 10.91
CA THR A 48 5.70 -11.69 9.62
C THR A 48 4.36 -11.10 9.21
N GLY A 49 3.39 -11.06 10.11
CA GLY A 49 2.08 -10.48 9.86
C GLY A 49 2.09 -8.97 9.72
N GLY A 50 0.97 -8.42 9.31
CA GLY A 50 0.80 -6.96 9.13
C GLY A 50 1.09 -6.17 10.40
N ASN A 51 0.73 -6.69 11.58
CA ASN A 51 1.09 -6.08 12.85
C ASN A 51 2.61 -5.99 13.07
N ASN A 52 3.39 -7.01 12.68
CA ASN A 52 4.84 -7.00 12.78
C ASN A 52 5.45 -5.99 11.81
N ILE A 53 4.98 -5.96 10.56
CA ILE A 53 5.42 -5.00 9.54
C ILE A 53 5.13 -3.57 10.00
N ALA A 54 3.90 -3.29 10.45
CA ALA A 54 3.52 -1.97 10.94
C ALA A 54 4.40 -1.52 12.12
N PHE A 55 4.61 -2.38 13.12
CA PHE A 55 5.47 -2.06 14.27
C PHE A 55 6.91 -1.76 13.86
N GLN A 56 7.47 -2.55 12.95
CA GLN A 56 8.82 -2.33 12.45
C GLN A 56 8.92 -0.98 11.73
N LEU A 57 7.98 -0.67 10.83
CA LEU A 57 7.97 0.58 10.09
C LEU A 57 7.78 1.81 11.01
N ILE A 58 6.93 1.70 12.03
CA ILE A 58 6.73 2.78 13.01
C ILE A 58 8.03 3.04 13.78
N VAL A 59 8.69 1.98 14.29
CA VAL A 59 9.95 2.12 15.05
C VAL A 59 11.06 2.65 14.17
N ASP A 60 11.19 2.18 12.94
CA ASP A 60 12.22 2.66 12.01
C ASP A 60 11.91 4.09 11.54
N GLY A 61 10.64 4.43 11.35
CA GLY A 61 10.19 5.80 11.09
C GLY A 61 10.61 6.77 12.20
N LEU A 62 10.49 6.36 13.47
CA LEU A 62 10.96 7.17 14.60
C LEU A 62 12.47 7.46 14.55
N LYS A 63 13.28 6.53 14.04
CA LYS A 63 14.74 6.71 13.90
C LYS A 63 15.11 7.66 12.75
N LEU A 64 14.23 7.76 11.73
CA LEU A 64 14.46 8.56 10.53
C LEU A 64 13.92 9.99 10.62
N GLN A 65 13.17 10.31 11.67
CA GLN A 65 12.64 11.65 11.88
C GLN A 65 13.74 12.67 12.22
N GLN A 66 13.51 13.89 11.79
CA GLN A 66 14.32 15.03 12.25
C GLN A 66 14.09 15.35 13.72
N CYS A 67 14.98 16.13 14.34
CA CYS A 67 14.76 16.64 15.68
C CYS A 67 13.50 17.52 15.76
N ASN A 68 12.70 17.36 16.83
CA ASN A 68 11.42 18.03 17.05
C ASN A 68 10.42 17.79 15.90
N PRO A 69 10.05 16.51 15.63
CA PRO A 69 9.13 16.19 14.56
C PRO A 69 7.70 16.62 14.89
N GLY A 70 6.97 17.04 13.87
CA GLY A 70 5.51 17.12 13.89
C GLY A 70 4.89 15.87 13.30
N PHE A 71 3.58 15.85 13.12
CA PHE A 71 2.84 14.71 12.59
C PHE A 71 3.20 14.41 11.13
N VAL A 72 3.40 15.44 10.30
CA VAL A 72 3.88 15.28 8.92
C VAL A 72 5.25 14.60 8.90
N SER A 73 6.18 15.04 9.75
CA SER A 73 7.49 14.40 9.87
C SER A 73 7.39 12.94 10.33
N GLY A 74 6.43 12.64 11.19
CA GLY A 74 6.15 11.27 11.65
C GLY A 74 5.69 10.36 10.52
N ARG A 75 4.70 10.80 9.74
CA ARG A 75 4.24 10.10 8.53
C ARG A 75 5.37 9.89 7.54
N ASP A 76 6.13 10.95 7.24
CA ASP A 76 7.21 10.91 6.26
C ASP A 76 8.34 9.98 6.69
N GLY A 77 8.62 9.90 7.99
CA GLY A 77 9.56 8.92 8.56
C GLY A 77 9.11 7.48 8.32
N ILE A 78 7.82 7.16 8.48
CA ILE A 78 7.27 5.83 8.21
C ILE A 78 7.32 5.50 6.71
N LEU A 79 7.00 6.47 5.83
CA LEU A 79 7.13 6.31 4.39
C LEU A 79 8.58 6.05 3.96
N MET A 80 9.52 6.76 4.57
CA MET A 80 10.96 6.54 4.32
C MET A 80 11.44 5.18 4.84
N ALA A 81 10.92 4.72 5.97
CA ALA A 81 11.21 3.38 6.49
C ALA A 81 10.73 2.30 5.52
N ASP A 82 9.53 2.43 4.95
CA ASP A 82 9.02 1.51 3.96
C ASP A 82 9.84 1.54 2.65
N GLU A 83 10.25 2.71 2.21
CA GLU A 83 11.13 2.84 1.04
C GLU A 83 12.46 2.10 1.24
N LEU A 84 13.08 2.26 2.41
CA LEU A 84 14.39 1.66 2.71
C LEU A 84 14.30 0.15 2.95
N ALA A 85 13.26 -0.31 3.64
CA ALA A 85 13.12 -1.72 4.02
C ALA A 85 12.43 -2.57 2.94
N ASN A 86 11.45 -2.00 2.23
CA ASN A 86 10.54 -2.74 1.38
C ASN A 86 10.46 -2.18 -0.06
N GLY A 87 11.27 -1.17 -0.40
CA GLY A 87 11.23 -0.51 -1.72
C GLY A 87 9.92 0.27 -1.96
N GLY A 88 9.26 0.73 -0.90
CA GLY A 88 8.05 1.54 -0.97
C GLY A 88 6.79 0.77 -1.37
N VAL A 89 6.78 -0.55 -1.23
CA VAL A 89 5.63 -1.40 -1.62
C VAL A 89 4.35 -1.06 -0.85
N ASN A 90 4.48 -0.56 0.39
CA ASN A 90 3.33 -0.19 1.22
C ASN A 90 3.00 1.30 1.16
N ARG A 91 3.68 2.06 0.31
CA ARG A 91 3.54 3.53 0.24
C ARG A 91 2.08 3.98 0.14
N CYS A 92 1.27 3.32 -0.69
CA CYS A 92 -0.13 3.69 -0.89
C CYS A 92 -0.97 3.40 0.34
N LEU A 93 -0.81 2.22 0.93
CA LEU A 93 -1.51 1.84 2.16
C LEU A 93 -1.23 2.86 3.28
N ILE A 94 0.03 3.28 3.42
CA ILE A 94 0.44 4.29 4.40
C ILE A 94 -0.21 5.64 4.08
N TRP A 95 -0.13 6.12 2.82
CA TRP A 95 -0.74 7.39 2.43
C TRP A 95 -2.24 7.42 2.62
N GLU A 96 -2.96 6.40 2.17
CA GLU A 96 -4.41 6.29 2.29
C GLU A 96 -4.86 6.32 3.76
N THR A 97 -4.16 5.58 4.60
CA THR A 97 -4.47 5.53 6.03
C THR A 97 -4.28 6.88 6.71
N PHE A 98 -3.17 7.57 6.47
CA PHE A 98 -2.92 8.88 7.05
C PHE A 98 -3.83 9.95 6.45
N ALA A 99 -4.07 9.93 5.15
CA ALA A 99 -4.96 10.88 4.48
C ALA A 99 -6.41 10.75 4.99
N ALA A 100 -6.89 9.53 5.26
CA ALA A 100 -8.22 9.31 5.84
C ALA A 100 -8.41 10.01 7.21
N ARG A 101 -7.31 10.34 7.89
CA ARG A 101 -7.29 11.11 9.14
C ARG A 101 -6.84 12.56 8.96
N GLY A 102 -6.80 13.07 7.74
CA GLY A 102 -6.44 14.45 7.44
C GLY A 102 -4.94 14.72 7.41
N LEU A 103 -4.09 13.68 7.42
CA LEU A 103 -2.64 13.82 7.30
C LEU A 103 -2.18 13.45 5.88
N GLY A 104 -2.88 13.98 4.88
CA GLY A 104 -2.62 13.75 3.46
C GLY A 104 -1.43 14.54 2.91
N VAL A 105 -1.29 14.54 1.58
CA VAL A 105 -0.09 15.02 0.88
C VAL A 105 0.17 16.51 1.08
N ALA A 106 -0.88 17.33 1.16
CA ALA A 106 -0.78 18.77 1.39
C ALA A 106 -1.05 19.18 2.86
N ALA A 107 -1.04 18.20 3.79
CA ALA A 107 -1.12 18.53 5.22
C ALA A 107 0.11 19.31 5.65
N ASP A 108 -0.11 20.34 6.46
CA ASP A 108 0.97 21.19 6.99
C ASP A 108 1.07 21.03 8.51
N GLN A 109 2.27 20.86 9.02
CA GLN A 109 2.51 20.75 10.46
C GLN A 109 2.77 22.11 11.13
N GLY A 110 2.79 23.19 10.37
CA GLY A 110 2.98 24.53 10.88
C GLY A 110 4.30 24.75 11.63
N SER A 111 4.28 25.68 12.55
CA SER A 111 5.43 26.02 13.39
C SER A 111 5.58 25.05 14.55
N ARG A 112 6.79 24.55 14.77
CA ARG A 112 7.13 23.76 15.97
C ARG A 112 6.86 24.47 17.31
N PHE A 113 6.64 25.77 17.28
CA PHE A 113 6.39 26.60 18.46
C PHE A 113 4.91 26.95 18.63
N ASP A 114 4.06 26.61 17.67
CA ASP A 114 2.63 26.80 17.71
C ASP A 114 1.92 25.45 17.46
N ARG A 115 1.06 25.05 18.40
CA ARG A 115 0.32 23.79 18.26
C ARG A 115 -1.05 23.99 17.62
N PHE A 116 -1.41 25.20 17.21
CA PHE A 116 -2.73 25.53 16.72
C PHE A 116 -2.76 25.95 15.25
N ASP A 117 -1.64 25.80 14.54
CA ASP A 117 -1.46 26.23 13.16
C ASP A 117 -1.35 25.06 12.15
N GLN A 118 -1.65 23.83 12.58
CA GLN A 118 -1.65 22.68 11.71
C GLN A 118 -2.82 22.72 10.73
N VAL A 119 -2.58 22.31 9.49
CA VAL A 119 -3.59 22.24 8.42
C VAL A 119 -3.78 20.80 7.96
N GLU A 120 -5.01 20.29 8.09
CA GLU A 120 -5.33 18.97 7.59
C GLU A 120 -5.56 18.95 6.07
N ASN A 121 -5.26 17.81 5.45
CA ASN A 121 -5.51 17.54 4.05
C ASN A 121 -5.83 16.05 3.87
N PHE A 122 -6.82 15.72 3.07
CA PHE A 122 -7.30 14.36 2.86
C PHE A 122 -6.85 13.76 1.53
N ASP A 123 -6.04 14.49 0.75
CA ASP A 123 -5.58 14.00 -0.55
C ASP A 123 -4.39 13.06 -0.39
N VAL A 124 -4.35 12.04 -1.24
CA VAL A 124 -3.19 11.18 -1.43
C VAL A 124 -2.35 11.68 -2.61
N PRO A 125 -1.03 11.39 -2.66
CA PRO A 125 -0.20 11.80 -3.80
C PRO A 125 -0.70 11.18 -5.10
N ALA A 126 -0.79 11.97 -6.15
CA ALA A 126 -1.00 11.46 -7.50
C ALA A 126 0.30 10.79 -7.99
N GLY A 127 0.22 9.57 -8.50
CA GLY A 127 1.40 8.90 -9.08
C GLY A 127 1.25 7.38 -9.14
N PRO A 128 2.04 6.67 -9.94
CA PRO A 128 1.87 5.25 -10.21
C PRO A 128 1.98 4.33 -8.98
N ASN A 129 2.46 4.84 -7.85
CA ASN A 129 2.58 4.09 -6.61
C ASN A 129 1.55 4.46 -5.54
N CYS A 130 0.66 5.40 -5.80
CA CYS A 130 -0.48 5.79 -4.98
C CYS A 130 -1.57 6.42 -5.82
N ILE A 131 -1.69 5.96 -7.03
CA ILE A 131 -2.92 6.22 -7.74
C ILE A 131 -3.97 5.36 -7.04
N LEU A 132 -4.82 5.99 -6.29
CA LEU A 132 -6.22 5.84 -6.70
C LEU A 132 -6.21 6.16 -8.17
N ALA A 133 -6.17 5.14 -9.00
CA ALA A 133 -6.03 5.32 -10.42
C ALA A 133 -7.16 6.23 -10.89
N ALA A 134 -6.84 7.48 -11.12
CA ALA A 134 -7.65 8.33 -12.01
C ALA A 134 -7.59 7.80 -13.45
N GLY A 135 -7.35 6.52 -13.60
CA GLY A 135 -7.34 5.75 -14.81
C GLY A 135 -7.97 4.37 -14.64
N ASN A 136 -8.15 3.91 -13.41
CA ASN A 136 -9.03 2.79 -13.08
C ASN A 136 -10.28 3.34 -12.40
N PHE A 137 -11.17 3.92 -13.13
CA PHE A 137 -12.60 3.97 -12.81
C PHE A 137 -13.24 2.58 -12.95
N GLY A 138 -12.55 1.57 -12.53
CA GLY A 138 -12.96 0.22 -12.31
C GLY A 138 -12.52 -0.14 -10.90
N ASP A 139 -13.33 0.17 -9.94
CA ASP A 139 -13.67 -0.61 -8.75
C ASP A 139 -12.55 -1.15 -7.85
N GLY A 140 -11.39 -0.57 -7.77
CA GLY A 140 -10.39 -0.97 -6.77
C GLY A 140 -9.91 -2.43 -6.88
N LEU A 141 -10.06 -3.07 -8.05
CA LEU A 141 -9.77 -4.49 -8.27
C LEU A 141 -8.27 -4.81 -8.40
N GLY A 142 -7.40 -3.80 -8.53
CA GLY A 142 -5.95 -4.01 -8.63
C GLY A 142 -5.36 -4.76 -7.42
N ALA A 143 -5.84 -4.47 -6.21
CA ALA A 143 -5.45 -5.14 -4.99
C ALA A 143 -6.02 -6.57 -4.83
N ASN A 144 -6.89 -7.00 -5.75
CA ASN A 144 -7.53 -8.31 -5.69
C ASN A 144 -6.76 -9.40 -6.44
N PHE A 145 -5.73 -9.05 -7.22
CA PHE A 145 -4.95 -10.03 -7.98
C PHE A 145 -3.58 -10.25 -7.34
N THR A 146 -3.19 -11.51 -7.27
CA THR A 146 -1.85 -11.91 -6.83
C THR A 146 -1.29 -12.94 -7.79
N VAL A 147 -0.09 -12.70 -8.33
CA VAL A 147 0.63 -13.61 -9.22
C VAL A 147 1.78 -14.25 -8.45
N PHE A 148 1.73 -15.57 -8.28
CA PHE A 148 2.73 -16.31 -7.51
C PHE A 148 2.93 -17.77 -8.02
N PRO A 149 4.13 -18.35 -7.78
CA PRO A 149 5.33 -17.72 -7.24
C PRO A 149 5.90 -16.66 -8.18
N ASN A 150 6.54 -15.65 -7.62
CA ASN A 150 7.26 -14.64 -8.39
C ASN A 150 8.49 -14.20 -7.57
N PRO A 151 9.71 -14.61 -7.96
CA PRO A 151 10.10 -15.30 -9.20
C PRO A 151 9.53 -16.71 -9.36
N THR A 152 9.47 -17.17 -10.62
CA THR A 152 9.03 -18.53 -10.96
C THR A 152 9.99 -19.23 -11.91
N ASN A 153 10.14 -20.54 -11.73
CA ASN A 153 10.83 -21.43 -12.68
C ASN A 153 9.85 -22.40 -13.40
N GLY A 154 8.57 -22.28 -13.11
CA GLY A 154 7.49 -23.13 -13.65
C GLY A 154 6.22 -22.32 -13.93
N ASP A 155 5.08 -22.95 -13.72
CA ASP A 155 3.77 -22.32 -13.86
C ASP A 155 3.55 -21.25 -12.79
N VAL A 156 2.71 -20.26 -13.10
CA VAL A 156 2.28 -19.23 -12.16
C VAL A 156 0.80 -19.36 -11.85
N ASN A 157 0.44 -19.07 -10.61
CA ASN A 157 -0.93 -18.96 -10.18
C ASN A 157 -1.34 -17.48 -10.20
N ILE A 158 -2.51 -17.22 -10.73
CA ILE A 158 -3.17 -15.92 -10.61
C ILE A 158 -4.35 -16.12 -9.67
N ARG A 159 -4.28 -15.51 -8.51
CA ARG A 159 -5.36 -15.53 -7.52
C ARG A 159 -6.12 -14.22 -7.55
N THR A 160 -7.43 -14.31 -7.40
CA THR A 160 -8.30 -13.17 -7.15
C THR A 160 -9.07 -13.36 -5.84
N LYS A 161 -9.36 -12.25 -5.14
CA LYS A 161 -10.21 -12.24 -3.93
C LYS A 161 -11.70 -12.18 -4.26
N ILE A 162 -12.04 -11.91 -5.50
CA ILE A 162 -13.43 -11.77 -5.98
C ILE A 162 -13.62 -12.60 -7.24
N ASN A 163 -14.85 -13.00 -7.54
CA ASN A 163 -15.17 -13.60 -8.83
C ASN A 163 -15.19 -12.48 -9.90
N VAL A 164 -14.28 -12.58 -10.86
CA VAL A 164 -14.11 -11.58 -11.91
C VAL A 164 -14.65 -12.05 -13.27
N GLY A 165 -15.07 -13.31 -13.36
CA GLY A 165 -15.62 -13.89 -14.58
C GLY A 165 -14.57 -14.11 -15.66
N ASP A 166 -14.92 -13.86 -16.91
CA ASP A 166 -14.05 -14.09 -18.05
C ASP A 166 -12.99 -12.98 -18.17
N VAL A 167 -11.74 -13.42 -18.31
CA VAL A 167 -10.57 -12.56 -18.42
C VAL A 167 -9.62 -13.02 -19.49
N THR A 168 -8.95 -12.09 -20.15
CA THR A 168 -7.78 -12.35 -21.00
C THR A 168 -6.52 -12.10 -20.21
N ILE A 169 -5.67 -13.11 -20.07
CA ILE A 169 -4.34 -12.98 -19.49
C ILE A 169 -3.33 -12.93 -20.63
N ALA A 170 -2.60 -11.82 -20.71
CA ALA A 170 -1.54 -11.60 -21.69
C ALA A 170 -0.21 -11.37 -21.01
N ILE A 171 0.85 -12.03 -21.49
CA ILE A 171 2.22 -11.84 -21.02
C ILE A 171 3.03 -11.21 -22.14
N TYR A 172 3.76 -10.14 -21.79
CA TYR A 172 4.60 -9.36 -22.69
C TYR A 172 6.05 -9.40 -22.26
N ASP A 173 6.96 -9.45 -23.22
CA ASP A 173 8.39 -9.20 -22.95
C ASP A 173 8.67 -7.69 -22.79
N LEU A 174 9.89 -7.33 -22.38
CA LEU A 174 10.27 -5.93 -22.16
C LEU A 174 10.25 -5.06 -23.43
N ASN A 175 10.17 -5.67 -24.63
CA ASN A 175 10.01 -4.96 -25.89
C ASN A 175 8.54 -4.71 -26.24
N GLY A 176 7.60 -5.10 -25.36
CA GLY A 176 6.15 -4.99 -25.58
C GLY A 176 5.57 -6.07 -26.51
N ARG A 177 6.36 -7.11 -26.85
CA ARG A 177 5.87 -8.20 -27.67
C ARG A 177 5.08 -9.18 -26.81
N LYS A 178 3.84 -9.46 -27.19
CA LYS A 178 3.00 -10.47 -26.54
C LYS A 178 3.56 -11.86 -26.80
N VAL A 179 3.96 -12.55 -25.73
CA VAL A 179 4.59 -13.88 -25.78
C VAL A 179 3.63 -14.99 -25.34
N LEU A 180 2.55 -14.64 -24.63
CA LEU A 180 1.49 -15.55 -24.26
C LEU A 180 0.17 -14.77 -24.20
N SER A 181 -0.95 -15.42 -24.58
CA SER A 181 -2.29 -14.93 -24.35
C SER A 181 -3.22 -16.10 -24.09
N GLN A 182 -4.06 -15.99 -23.07
CA GLN A 182 -5.02 -17.03 -22.68
C GLN A 182 -6.30 -16.39 -22.15
N ASP A 183 -7.45 -16.83 -22.67
CA ASP A 183 -8.76 -16.46 -22.15
C ASP A 183 -9.20 -17.52 -21.14
N ILE A 184 -9.63 -17.10 -19.96
CA ILE A 184 -10.04 -18.00 -18.88
C ILE A 184 -11.18 -17.37 -18.08
N THR A 185 -11.96 -18.21 -17.41
CA THR A 185 -12.89 -17.76 -16.37
C THR A 185 -12.16 -17.82 -15.02
N LEU A 186 -11.98 -16.66 -14.36
CA LEU A 186 -11.24 -16.53 -13.11
C LEU A 186 -12.19 -16.29 -11.94
N GLU A 187 -12.56 -17.35 -11.24
CA GLU A 187 -13.44 -17.28 -10.06
C GLU A 187 -12.65 -17.07 -8.75
N ASN A 188 -11.50 -17.69 -8.62
CA ASN A 188 -10.64 -17.59 -7.42
C ASN A 188 -9.16 -17.72 -7.79
N ILE A 189 -8.77 -18.81 -8.48
CA ILE A 189 -7.39 -19.07 -8.85
C ILE A 189 -7.33 -19.72 -10.24
N ALA A 190 -6.36 -19.31 -11.04
CA ALA A 190 -6.02 -19.92 -12.31
C ALA A 190 -4.53 -20.21 -12.40
N ILE A 191 -4.17 -21.26 -13.13
CA ILE A 191 -2.78 -21.63 -13.36
C ILE A 191 -2.43 -21.30 -14.80
N ILE A 192 -1.35 -20.55 -14.99
CA ILE A 192 -0.82 -20.15 -16.29
C ILE A 192 0.52 -20.83 -16.52
N GLY A 193 0.59 -21.63 -17.57
CA GLY A 193 1.82 -22.32 -17.97
C GLY A 193 2.84 -21.35 -18.54
N THR A 194 4.01 -21.26 -17.90
CA THR A 194 5.12 -20.40 -18.37
C THR A 194 6.32 -21.20 -18.86
N ALA A 195 6.18 -22.49 -19.10
CA ALA A 195 7.27 -23.38 -19.54
C ALA A 195 7.90 -22.97 -20.89
N GLY A 196 7.14 -22.27 -21.74
CA GLY A 196 7.64 -21.76 -23.02
C GLY A 196 8.37 -20.42 -22.94
N LEU A 197 8.46 -19.82 -21.77
CA LEU A 197 9.13 -18.53 -21.56
C LEU A 197 10.60 -18.75 -21.15
N ASN A 198 11.49 -17.99 -21.73
CA ASN A 198 12.90 -17.94 -21.32
C ASN A 198 13.06 -17.21 -19.99
N THR A 199 14.19 -17.44 -19.31
CA THR A 199 14.59 -16.62 -18.14
C THR A 199 14.58 -15.13 -18.48
N GLY A 200 13.90 -14.32 -17.67
CA GLY A 200 13.78 -12.90 -17.93
C GLY A 200 12.64 -12.22 -17.13
N ILE A 201 12.44 -10.95 -17.42
CA ILE A 201 11.38 -10.14 -16.86
C ILE A 201 10.27 -9.98 -17.89
N TYR A 202 9.04 -10.16 -17.43
CA TYR A 202 7.83 -10.07 -18.23
C TYR A 202 6.80 -9.16 -17.54
N ILE A 203 5.87 -8.66 -18.33
CA ILE A 203 4.70 -7.93 -17.86
C ILE A 203 3.49 -8.82 -18.08
N VAL A 204 2.77 -9.13 -17.00
CA VAL A 204 1.48 -9.84 -17.05
C VAL A 204 0.37 -8.81 -17.02
N ASN A 205 -0.50 -8.83 -18.02
CA ASN A 205 -1.71 -8.05 -18.08
C ASN A 205 -2.93 -8.97 -17.95
N ILE A 206 -3.84 -8.63 -17.06
CA ILE A 206 -5.11 -9.32 -16.83
C ILE A 206 -6.20 -8.35 -17.21
N GLU A 207 -6.98 -8.64 -18.25
CA GLU A 207 -8.00 -7.77 -18.78
C GLU A 207 -9.35 -8.47 -18.74
N GLY A 208 -10.35 -7.84 -18.16
CA GLY A 208 -11.74 -8.25 -18.13
C GLY A 208 -12.66 -7.14 -18.61
N GLU A 209 -13.97 -7.36 -18.55
CA GLU A 209 -14.97 -6.44 -19.12
C GLU A 209 -14.87 -5.01 -18.55
N ASN A 210 -14.58 -4.88 -17.25
CA ASN A 210 -14.59 -3.59 -16.55
C ASN A 210 -13.29 -3.29 -15.80
N TYR A 211 -12.19 -4.04 -16.03
CA TYR A 211 -10.95 -3.84 -15.30
C TYR A 211 -9.73 -4.33 -16.09
N THR A 212 -8.59 -3.76 -15.75
CA THR A 212 -7.27 -4.18 -16.24
C THR A 212 -6.30 -4.17 -15.06
N HIS A 213 -5.55 -5.25 -14.89
CA HIS A 213 -4.47 -5.32 -13.90
C HIS A 213 -3.16 -5.71 -14.56
N THR A 214 -2.10 -4.99 -14.21
CA THR A 214 -0.76 -5.22 -14.77
C THR A 214 0.23 -5.46 -13.65
N THR A 215 1.04 -6.52 -13.76
CA THR A 215 2.08 -6.83 -12.78
C THR A 215 3.33 -7.37 -13.45
N LYS A 216 4.46 -7.27 -12.75
CA LYS A 216 5.74 -7.83 -13.19
C LYS A 216 5.83 -9.32 -12.84
N LEU A 217 6.36 -10.12 -13.76
CA LEU A 217 6.72 -11.52 -13.55
C LEU A 217 8.21 -11.71 -13.82
N ILE A 218 8.90 -12.38 -12.91
CA ILE A 218 10.30 -12.79 -13.07
C ILE A 218 10.31 -14.28 -13.31
N LYS A 219 10.86 -14.69 -14.45
CA LYS A 219 11.06 -16.10 -14.84
C LYS A 219 12.54 -16.46 -14.65
N GLU A 220 12.78 -17.51 -13.88
CA GLU A 220 14.11 -18.12 -13.66
C GLU A 220 14.34 -19.36 -14.52
#